data_068296f2393705ef6f47631a6f2812ff
#
_entry.id   068296f2393705ef6f47631a6f2812ff
#
_cell.length_a   1.000
_cell.length_b   1.000
_cell.length_c   1.000
_cell.angle_alpha   90.00
_cell.angle_beta   90.00
_cell.angle_gamma   90.00
#
_symmetry.space_group_name_H-M   'P 1'
#
loop_
_entity.id
_entity.type
_entity.pdbx_description
1 polymer ?
#
loop_
_entity_poly.entity_id
_entity_poly.type
_entity_poly.pdbx_seq_one_letter_code
_entity_poly.pdbx_strand_id
1 'polypeptide(L)'
;MTSSSVSQNPAGIPPEVSVIIVNWNTRDLLRNCILSIIAQTNVAHDIIIVDNASRDGSADMVRTEFPGVTLIANTENGGFAAANNQGLRIARGRTVLLLNPDTVILDGAIDKMLGWLDRHPGVGCVGCQVLEGPGVIQRTCFADPTLLNFVMVELGLMRLARWVPFFGRSWYTDWDRKSERKVDVVSGMFMLVPRTVMDHVGLLDDAFFVYGEESDWCRRIRKAGYTCVFSPEAQIIHLDGGSKSTSQIRSRMYVQMHKSHLIYTRKHSSALGYAAIRSIYMVTSALRLGVFSALRLVRSDENAKARVRLARASLVYHLTGKEPVS
;
A
#
# COMPACT_ATOMS: atom_id res chain seq x y z
N MET A 1 -22.21 20.69 -22.03
CA MET A 1 -22.51 19.33 -21.52
C MET A 1 -22.09 18.35 -22.59
N THR A 2 -20.83 17.96 -22.60
CA THR A 2 -20.30 16.94 -23.50
C THR A 2 -20.15 15.65 -22.67
N SER A 3 -20.99 14.66 -22.97
CA SER A 3 -20.87 13.33 -22.42
C SER A 3 -19.55 12.74 -22.92
N SER A 4 -18.51 12.80 -22.07
CA SER A 4 -17.30 12.02 -22.27
C SER A 4 -17.69 10.56 -22.09
N SER A 5 -17.89 9.87 -23.21
CA SER A 5 -18.07 8.43 -23.24
C SER A 5 -16.84 7.78 -22.63
N VAL A 6 -17.01 7.08 -21.50
CA VAL A 6 -16.05 6.06 -21.06
C VAL A 6 -15.73 5.24 -22.31
N SER A 7 -14.47 5.16 -22.70
CA SER A 7 -14.02 4.35 -23.84
C SER A 7 -14.44 2.90 -23.58
N GLN A 8 -15.64 2.55 -24.04
CA GLN A 8 -16.12 1.19 -24.02
C GLN A 8 -15.22 0.39 -24.96
N ASN A 9 -14.42 -0.47 -24.38
CA ASN A 9 -13.59 -1.40 -25.12
C ASN A 9 -14.49 -2.16 -26.13
N PRO A 10 -14.22 -2.11 -27.45
CA PRO A 10 -15.02 -2.86 -28.40
C PRO A 10 -15.01 -4.33 -27.98
N ALA A 11 -16.19 -4.93 -27.94
CA ALA A 11 -16.38 -6.30 -27.44
C ALA A 11 -15.39 -7.26 -28.08
N GLY A 12 -14.44 -7.77 -27.27
CA GLY A 12 -13.52 -8.84 -27.67
C GLY A 12 -12.01 -8.56 -27.52
N ILE A 13 -11.58 -7.31 -27.43
CA ILE A 13 -10.14 -7.02 -27.25
C ILE A 13 -9.84 -6.88 -25.75
N PRO A 14 -8.90 -7.65 -25.16
CA PRO A 14 -8.50 -7.44 -23.77
C PRO A 14 -7.98 -6.01 -23.56
N PRO A 15 -8.28 -5.36 -22.43
CA PRO A 15 -7.70 -4.05 -22.13
C PRO A 15 -6.18 -4.14 -21.93
N GLU A 16 -5.48 -3.04 -22.17
CA GLU A 16 -4.05 -2.92 -21.90
C GLU A 16 -3.79 -3.01 -20.39
N VAL A 17 -4.68 -2.40 -19.59
CA VAL A 17 -4.57 -2.40 -18.14
C VAL A 17 -5.93 -2.56 -17.47
N SER A 18 -5.99 -3.41 -16.44
CA SER A 18 -7.08 -3.44 -15.46
C SER A 18 -6.65 -2.66 -14.22
N VAL A 19 -7.36 -1.59 -13.89
CA VAL A 19 -7.11 -0.77 -12.70
C VAL A 19 -7.98 -1.29 -11.56
N ILE A 20 -7.34 -1.80 -10.51
CA ILE A 20 -8.02 -2.34 -9.33
C ILE A 20 -7.90 -1.32 -8.19
N ILE A 21 -9.04 -0.91 -7.63
CA ILE A 21 -9.12 0.05 -6.53
C ILE A 21 -9.93 -0.56 -5.39
N VAL A 22 -9.29 -0.74 -4.25
CA VAL A 22 -9.97 -1.14 -3.02
C VAL A 22 -10.38 0.10 -2.25
N ASN A 23 -11.68 0.21 -1.95
CA ASN A 23 -12.24 1.34 -1.23
C ASN A 23 -12.79 0.92 0.14
N TRP A 24 -12.59 1.78 1.15
CA TRP A 24 -13.24 1.67 2.45
C TRP A 24 -13.44 3.04 3.08
N ASN A 25 -14.68 3.54 3.05
CA ASN A 25 -15.09 4.83 3.62
C ASN A 25 -14.29 6.04 3.11
N THR A 26 -14.07 6.10 1.78
CA THR A 26 -13.36 7.23 1.13
C THR A 26 -14.11 7.70 -0.13
N ARG A 27 -15.45 7.82 -0.04
CA ARG A 27 -16.37 8.10 -1.16
C ARG A 27 -15.91 9.23 -2.09
N ASP A 28 -15.63 10.41 -1.55
CA ASP A 28 -15.30 11.58 -2.37
C ASP A 28 -13.88 11.50 -2.97
N LEU A 29 -12.95 10.86 -2.27
CA LEU A 29 -11.61 10.58 -2.78
C LEU A 29 -11.70 9.56 -3.92
N LEU A 30 -12.45 8.47 -3.74
CA LEU A 30 -12.70 7.47 -4.77
C LEU A 30 -13.32 8.09 -6.03
N ARG A 31 -14.33 8.97 -5.88
CA ARG A 31 -14.93 9.70 -7.00
C ARG A 31 -13.88 10.46 -7.80
N ASN A 32 -13.04 11.23 -7.12
CA ASN A 32 -11.98 12.03 -7.75
C ASN A 32 -10.93 11.14 -8.43
N CYS A 33 -10.57 10.00 -7.80
CA CYS A 33 -9.68 9.02 -8.38
C CYS A 33 -10.23 8.47 -9.71
N ILE A 34 -11.47 7.99 -9.74
CA ILE A 34 -12.12 7.46 -10.95
C ILE A 34 -12.18 8.53 -12.05
N LEU A 35 -12.59 9.75 -11.71
CA LEU A 35 -12.64 10.86 -12.67
C LEU A 35 -11.25 11.17 -13.25
N SER A 36 -10.21 11.13 -12.45
CA SER A 36 -8.86 11.37 -12.93
C SER A 36 -8.35 10.27 -13.87
N ILE A 37 -8.69 9.00 -13.61
CA ILE A 37 -8.37 7.89 -14.52
C ILE A 37 -9.07 8.10 -15.86
N ILE A 38 -10.38 8.34 -15.85
CA ILE A 38 -11.16 8.55 -17.08
C ILE A 38 -10.64 9.74 -17.90
N ALA A 39 -10.23 10.82 -17.23
CA ALA A 39 -9.75 12.03 -17.89
C ALA A 39 -8.32 11.94 -18.42
N GLN A 40 -7.48 11.09 -17.84
CA GLN A 40 -6.02 11.08 -18.04
C GLN A 40 -5.49 9.79 -18.66
N THR A 41 -6.35 8.79 -18.95
CA THR A 41 -5.91 7.51 -19.51
C THR A 41 -6.50 7.31 -20.90
N ASN A 42 -5.65 7.17 -21.91
CA ASN A 42 -6.05 7.02 -23.30
C ASN A 42 -6.02 5.57 -23.79
N VAL A 43 -5.16 4.73 -23.20
CA VAL A 43 -5.09 3.30 -23.55
C VAL A 43 -6.39 2.57 -23.17
N ALA A 44 -6.67 1.47 -23.85
CA ALA A 44 -7.81 0.62 -23.51
C ALA A 44 -7.66 0.10 -22.07
N HIS A 45 -8.60 0.44 -21.20
CA HIS A 45 -8.56 0.08 -19.79
C HIS A 45 -9.93 -0.29 -19.26
N ASP A 46 -9.96 -1.08 -18.20
CA ASP A 46 -11.12 -1.29 -17.35
C ASP A 46 -10.81 -0.89 -15.90
N ILE A 47 -11.84 -0.45 -15.19
CA ILE A 47 -11.74 -0.05 -13.78
C ILE A 47 -12.57 -1.04 -12.97
N ILE A 48 -11.96 -1.62 -11.96
CA ILE A 48 -12.58 -2.59 -11.04
C ILE A 48 -12.49 -2.00 -9.64
N ILE A 49 -13.63 -1.65 -9.07
CA ILE A 49 -13.74 -1.16 -7.70
C ILE A 49 -14.16 -2.31 -6.79
N VAL A 50 -13.41 -2.51 -5.72
CA VAL A 50 -13.80 -3.41 -4.64
C VAL A 50 -14.13 -2.56 -3.42
N ASP A 51 -15.41 -2.36 -3.17
CA ASP A 51 -15.89 -1.66 -1.98
C ASP A 51 -15.91 -2.62 -0.80
N ASN A 52 -15.06 -2.36 0.19
CA ASN A 52 -14.80 -3.27 1.28
C ASN A 52 -15.73 -3.03 2.47
N ALA A 53 -17.04 -3.04 2.23
CA ALA A 53 -18.12 -2.76 3.18
C ALA A 53 -18.11 -1.31 3.70
N SER A 54 -18.03 -0.33 2.82
CA SER A 54 -18.15 1.09 3.18
C SER A 54 -19.56 1.45 3.66
N ARG A 55 -19.62 2.43 4.55
CA ARG A 55 -20.88 2.95 5.13
C ARG A 55 -21.15 4.41 4.76
N ASP A 56 -20.31 4.99 3.92
CA ASP A 56 -20.36 6.40 3.51
C ASP A 56 -21.08 6.64 2.17
N GLY A 57 -21.72 5.58 1.60
CA GLY A 57 -22.38 5.63 0.31
C GLY A 57 -21.46 5.48 -0.90
N SER A 58 -20.22 5.04 -0.72
CA SER A 58 -19.25 4.80 -1.80
C SER A 58 -19.80 3.86 -2.88
N ALA A 59 -20.34 2.71 -2.49
CA ALA A 59 -20.85 1.71 -3.44
C ALA A 59 -22.01 2.26 -4.27
N ASP A 60 -22.93 3.02 -3.69
CA ASP A 60 -24.08 3.62 -4.40
C ASP A 60 -23.61 4.74 -5.34
N MET A 61 -22.63 5.53 -4.92
CA MET A 61 -22.01 6.53 -5.78
C MET A 61 -21.40 5.89 -7.03
N VAL A 62 -20.64 4.79 -6.88
CA VAL A 62 -20.06 4.08 -8.04
C VAL A 62 -21.15 3.55 -8.97
N ARG A 63 -22.21 2.92 -8.44
CA ARG A 63 -23.31 2.38 -9.26
C ARG A 63 -24.03 3.46 -10.07
N THR A 64 -24.24 4.62 -9.47
CA THR A 64 -25.04 5.69 -10.08
C THR A 64 -24.24 6.61 -11.01
N GLU A 65 -23.02 6.95 -10.64
CA GLU A 65 -22.19 7.92 -11.37
C GLU A 65 -21.28 7.27 -12.40
N PHE A 66 -20.91 5.99 -12.21
CA PHE A 66 -19.93 5.27 -13.04
C PHE A 66 -20.44 3.91 -13.53
N PRO A 67 -21.53 3.84 -14.31
CA PRO A 67 -22.13 2.56 -14.73
C PRO A 67 -21.22 1.69 -15.61
N GLY A 68 -20.15 2.27 -16.18
CA GLY A 68 -19.12 1.53 -16.95
C GLY A 68 -18.02 0.90 -16.09
N VAL A 69 -18.02 1.14 -14.77
CA VAL A 69 -17.04 0.60 -13.83
C VAL A 69 -17.56 -0.71 -13.24
N THR A 70 -16.72 -1.72 -13.17
CA THR A 70 -17.06 -2.97 -12.49
C THR A 70 -16.99 -2.78 -10.97
N LEU A 71 -18.10 -3.01 -10.26
CA LEU A 71 -18.15 -2.90 -8.79
C LEU A 71 -18.36 -4.25 -8.14
N ILE A 72 -17.49 -4.59 -7.21
CA ILE A 72 -17.66 -5.66 -6.21
C ILE A 72 -17.95 -4.99 -4.87
N ALA A 73 -19.15 -5.16 -4.33
CA ALA A 73 -19.54 -4.60 -3.04
C ALA A 73 -19.58 -5.71 -1.99
N ASN A 74 -18.62 -5.71 -1.09
CA ASN A 74 -18.52 -6.67 -0.01
C ASN A 74 -19.47 -6.31 1.15
N THR A 75 -19.95 -7.32 1.87
CA THR A 75 -20.75 -7.15 3.09
C THR A 75 -19.90 -6.97 4.33
N GLU A 76 -18.64 -7.39 4.28
CA GLU A 76 -17.65 -7.31 5.35
C GLU A 76 -16.30 -6.82 4.82
N ASN A 77 -15.54 -6.14 5.68
CA ASN A 77 -14.19 -5.71 5.33
C ASN A 77 -13.21 -6.88 5.49
N GLY A 78 -12.88 -7.54 4.38
CA GLY A 78 -11.93 -8.65 4.31
C GLY A 78 -10.44 -8.24 4.33
N GLY A 79 -10.13 -6.95 4.39
CA GLY A 79 -8.77 -6.42 4.29
C GLY A 79 -8.33 -6.11 2.87
N PHE A 80 -7.16 -5.51 2.76
CA PHE A 80 -6.66 -4.96 1.48
C PHE A 80 -6.22 -6.07 0.52
N ALA A 81 -5.51 -7.10 1.00
CA ALA A 81 -5.02 -8.18 0.15
C ALA A 81 -6.17 -9.00 -0.46
N ALA A 82 -7.11 -9.46 0.37
CA ALA A 82 -8.26 -10.25 -0.09
C ALA A 82 -9.15 -9.46 -1.05
N ALA A 83 -9.39 -8.16 -0.78
CA ALA A 83 -10.16 -7.30 -1.66
C ALA A 83 -9.46 -7.08 -3.02
N ASN A 84 -8.15 -6.79 -3.03
CA ASN A 84 -7.40 -6.72 -4.29
C ASN A 84 -7.48 -8.05 -5.07
N ASN A 85 -7.38 -9.17 -4.40
CA ASN A 85 -7.47 -10.48 -5.02
C ASN A 85 -8.83 -10.73 -5.70
N GLN A 86 -9.93 -10.19 -5.17
CA GLN A 86 -11.24 -10.24 -5.86
C GLN A 86 -11.17 -9.52 -7.20
N GLY A 87 -10.60 -8.32 -7.24
CA GLY A 87 -10.41 -7.57 -8.48
C GLY A 87 -9.44 -8.25 -9.44
N LEU A 88 -8.30 -8.73 -8.93
CA LEU A 88 -7.26 -9.42 -9.73
C LEU A 88 -7.79 -10.68 -10.42
N ARG A 89 -8.71 -11.43 -9.78
CA ARG A 89 -9.30 -12.66 -10.36
C ARG A 89 -10.17 -12.38 -11.59
N ILE A 90 -10.82 -11.23 -11.65
CA ILE A 90 -11.70 -10.85 -12.77
C ILE A 90 -11.03 -9.88 -13.75
N ALA A 91 -9.87 -9.34 -13.41
CA ALA A 91 -9.09 -8.48 -14.28
C ALA A 91 -8.75 -9.16 -15.60
N ARG A 92 -8.82 -8.46 -16.74
CA ARG A 92 -8.56 -8.99 -18.08
C ARG A 92 -7.40 -8.32 -18.78
N GLY A 93 -6.90 -7.21 -18.25
CA GLY A 93 -5.80 -6.44 -18.82
C GLY A 93 -4.52 -7.26 -18.97
N ARG A 94 -3.71 -6.99 -19.99
CA ARG A 94 -2.35 -7.57 -20.10
C ARG A 94 -1.45 -7.14 -18.96
N THR A 95 -1.82 -6.06 -18.28
CA THR A 95 -1.19 -5.53 -17.08
C THR A 95 -2.26 -5.24 -16.04
N VAL A 96 -1.93 -5.41 -14.76
CA VAL A 96 -2.81 -5.01 -13.65
C VAL A 96 -2.16 -3.84 -12.91
N LEU A 97 -2.99 -2.87 -12.51
CA LEU A 97 -2.58 -1.73 -11.69
C LEU A 97 -3.34 -1.78 -10.37
N LEU A 98 -2.64 -1.99 -9.26
CA LEU A 98 -3.19 -1.69 -7.95
C LEU A 98 -3.07 -0.19 -7.71
N LEU A 99 -4.17 0.46 -7.36
CA LEU A 99 -4.24 1.90 -7.16
C LEU A 99 -5.05 2.24 -5.90
N ASN A 100 -4.54 3.13 -5.07
CA ASN A 100 -5.28 3.60 -3.90
C ASN A 100 -6.44 4.52 -4.29
N PRO A 101 -7.56 4.52 -3.54
CA PRO A 101 -8.76 5.33 -3.83
C PRO A 101 -8.56 6.84 -3.60
N ASP A 102 -7.50 7.24 -2.91
CA ASP A 102 -7.14 8.63 -2.58
C ASP A 102 -6.02 9.18 -3.47
N THR A 103 -5.89 8.63 -4.68
CA THR A 103 -4.92 9.08 -5.69
C THR A 103 -5.58 9.89 -6.79
N VAL A 104 -4.79 10.74 -7.44
CA VAL A 104 -5.17 11.49 -8.64
C VAL A 104 -4.13 11.23 -9.73
N ILE A 105 -4.56 10.72 -10.87
CA ILE A 105 -3.72 10.50 -12.03
C ILE A 105 -3.39 11.84 -12.69
N LEU A 106 -2.11 12.06 -12.99
CA LEU A 106 -1.63 13.27 -13.66
C LEU A 106 -1.03 12.93 -15.02
N ASP A 107 -1.26 13.81 -15.99
CA ASP A 107 -0.50 13.88 -17.25
C ASP A 107 -0.26 12.51 -17.93
N GLY A 108 -1.31 11.70 -18.03
CA GLY A 108 -1.23 10.39 -18.67
C GLY A 108 -0.33 9.38 -17.94
N ALA A 109 -0.26 9.44 -16.61
CA ALA A 109 0.67 8.61 -15.83
C ALA A 109 0.52 7.11 -16.10
N ILE A 110 -0.70 6.61 -16.30
CA ILE A 110 -0.93 5.18 -16.61
C ILE A 110 -0.36 4.85 -17.98
N ASP A 111 -0.66 5.66 -19.01
CA ASP A 111 -0.19 5.46 -20.38
C ASP A 111 1.36 5.49 -20.43
N LYS A 112 1.98 6.46 -19.74
CA LYS A 112 3.45 6.59 -19.66
C LYS A 112 4.09 5.37 -19.01
N MET A 113 3.53 4.90 -17.89
CA MET A 113 4.09 3.76 -17.17
C MET A 113 3.92 2.43 -17.91
N LEU A 114 2.84 2.27 -18.67
CA LEU A 114 2.68 1.13 -19.57
C LEU A 114 3.73 1.16 -20.67
N GLY A 115 3.91 2.30 -21.35
CA GLY A 115 4.96 2.48 -22.35
C GLY A 115 6.37 2.30 -21.79
N TRP A 116 6.60 2.72 -20.53
CA TRP A 116 7.85 2.46 -19.83
C TRP A 116 8.07 0.95 -19.64
N LEU A 117 7.04 0.25 -19.14
CA LEU A 117 7.10 -1.20 -18.87
C LEU A 117 7.40 -2.00 -20.17
N ASP A 118 6.82 -1.61 -21.30
CA ASP A 118 7.05 -2.24 -22.60
C ASP A 118 8.52 -2.12 -23.06
N ARG A 119 9.21 -1.04 -22.68
CA ARG A 119 10.62 -0.82 -22.96
C ARG A 119 11.57 -1.55 -22.02
N HIS A 120 11.04 -2.14 -20.92
CA HIS A 120 11.86 -2.76 -19.87
C HIS A 120 11.47 -4.23 -19.61
N PRO A 121 11.74 -5.14 -20.55
CA PRO A 121 11.47 -6.57 -20.37
C PRO A 121 12.23 -7.11 -19.16
N GLY A 122 11.58 -7.97 -18.36
CA GLY A 122 12.15 -8.52 -17.13
C GLY A 122 11.79 -7.71 -15.86
N VAL A 123 11.13 -6.55 -16.00
CA VAL A 123 10.52 -5.87 -14.88
C VAL A 123 9.21 -6.58 -14.52
N GLY A 124 9.10 -7.02 -13.27
CA GLY A 124 7.90 -7.70 -12.77
C GLY A 124 6.95 -6.79 -12.00
N CYS A 125 7.45 -5.64 -11.55
CA CYS A 125 6.64 -4.64 -10.86
C CYS A 125 7.27 -3.26 -11.01
N VAL A 126 6.46 -2.24 -11.31
CA VAL A 126 6.93 -0.86 -11.35
C VAL A 126 5.97 0.08 -10.64
N GLY A 127 6.55 1.02 -9.88
CA GLY A 127 5.85 2.15 -9.27
C GLY A 127 6.31 3.47 -9.86
N CYS A 128 5.42 4.47 -9.86
CA CYS A 128 5.74 5.82 -10.31
C CYS A 128 6.05 6.77 -9.13
N GLN A 129 6.39 8.01 -9.46
CA GLN A 129 6.58 9.04 -8.45
C GLN A 129 5.22 9.48 -7.88
N VAL A 130 5.14 9.52 -6.55
CA VAL A 130 3.93 9.92 -5.82
C VAL A 130 4.20 11.25 -5.09
N LEU A 131 3.27 12.19 -5.20
CA LEU A 131 3.32 13.50 -4.56
C LEU A 131 2.29 13.58 -3.42
N GLU A 132 2.68 14.11 -2.26
CA GLU A 132 1.76 14.43 -1.14
C GLU A 132 1.08 15.79 -1.32
N GLY A 133 1.53 16.57 -2.30
CA GLY A 133 1.09 17.92 -2.60
C GLY A 133 2.07 18.59 -3.57
N PRO A 134 1.93 19.90 -3.84
CA PRO A 134 2.78 20.59 -4.81
C PRO A 134 4.27 20.44 -4.48
N GLY A 135 5.00 19.67 -5.29
CA GLY A 135 6.46 19.50 -5.19
C GLY A 135 6.97 18.63 -4.05
N VAL A 136 6.10 18.04 -3.23
CA VAL A 136 6.51 17.17 -2.11
C VAL A 136 6.44 15.70 -2.54
N ILE A 137 7.60 15.08 -2.71
CA ILE A 137 7.68 13.67 -3.13
C ILE A 137 7.48 12.74 -1.91
N GLN A 138 6.49 11.87 -2.01
CA GLN A 138 6.22 10.84 -1.02
C GLN A 138 7.18 9.66 -1.17
N ARG A 139 7.57 9.06 -0.04
CA ARG A 139 8.42 7.87 -0.02
C ARG A 139 7.56 6.62 -0.17
N THR A 140 7.48 6.08 -1.38
CA THR A 140 6.62 4.95 -1.75
C THR A 140 7.36 3.63 -1.98
N CYS A 141 8.69 3.66 -1.92
CA CYS A 141 9.53 2.48 -2.10
C CYS A 141 10.43 2.28 -0.89
N PHE A 142 10.67 1.03 -0.54
CA PHE A 142 11.46 0.66 0.64
C PHE A 142 12.18 -0.67 0.42
N ALA A 143 13.17 -0.93 1.29
CA ALA A 143 13.91 -2.17 1.30
C ALA A 143 13.10 -3.28 2.00
N ASP A 144 13.40 -4.55 1.69
CA ASP A 144 12.82 -5.70 2.37
C ASP A 144 12.85 -5.52 3.90
N PRO A 145 11.77 -5.89 4.60
CA PRO A 145 11.72 -5.86 6.07
C PRO A 145 12.54 -7.02 6.67
N THR A 146 13.86 -6.99 6.44
CA THR A 146 14.80 -7.90 7.09
C THR A 146 14.89 -7.61 8.59
N LEU A 147 15.41 -8.57 9.39
CA LEU A 147 15.63 -8.35 10.83
C LEU A 147 16.44 -7.08 11.11
N LEU A 148 17.48 -6.83 10.32
CA LEU A 148 18.31 -5.63 10.47
C LEU A 148 17.54 -4.35 10.19
N ASN A 149 16.79 -4.30 9.05
CA ASN A 149 15.97 -3.15 8.69
C ASN A 149 14.87 -2.91 9.73
N PHE A 150 14.28 -3.99 10.25
CA PHE A 150 13.30 -3.92 11.33
C PHE A 150 13.87 -3.28 12.60
N VAL A 151 15.03 -3.78 13.07
CA VAL A 151 15.69 -3.23 14.27
C VAL A 151 15.97 -1.73 14.11
N MET A 152 16.47 -1.31 12.95
CA MET A 152 16.74 0.11 12.68
C MET A 152 15.49 0.99 12.79
N VAL A 153 14.38 0.52 12.22
CA VAL A 153 13.10 1.24 12.26
C VAL A 153 12.53 1.24 13.68
N GLU A 154 12.47 0.08 14.33
CA GLU A 154 11.81 -0.11 15.62
C GLU A 154 12.54 0.63 16.76
N LEU A 155 13.87 0.66 16.73
CA LEU A 155 14.67 1.43 17.68
C LEU A 155 14.80 2.92 17.31
N GLY A 156 14.20 3.37 16.20
CA GLY A 156 14.26 4.75 15.77
C GLY A 156 15.63 5.22 15.28
N LEU A 157 16.53 4.27 14.94
CA LEU A 157 17.90 4.56 14.47
C LEU A 157 17.89 5.29 13.11
N MET A 158 16.81 5.23 12.38
CA MET A 158 16.63 6.00 11.14
C MET A 158 16.82 7.52 11.33
N ARG A 159 16.62 8.06 12.52
CA ARG A 159 16.90 9.46 12.85
C ARG A 159 18.38 9.82 12.70
N LEU A 160 19.26 8.83 12.76
CA LEU A 160 20.70 8.98 12.56
C LEU A 160 21.08 8.98 11.07
N ALA A 161 20.16 8.68 10.17
CA ALA A 161 20.42 8.59 8.72
C ALA A 161 20.99 9.89 8.12
N ARG A 162 20.69 11.03 8.74
CA ARG A 162 21.26 12.34 8.33
C ARG A 162 22.78 12.43 8.52
N TRP A 163 23.36 11.63 9.40
CA TRP A 163 24.80 11.57 9.64
C TRP A 163 25.44 10.29 9.07
N VAL A 164 24.69 9.18 9.11
CA VAL A 164 25.16 7.88 8.65
C VAL A 164 24.08 7.26 7.74
N PRO A 165 24.26 7.33 6.41
CA PRO A 165 23.25 6.87 5.42
C PRO A 165 22.81 5.42 5.63
N PHE A 166 23.67 4.57 6.17
CA PHE A 166 23.36 3.18 6.49
C PHE A 166 22.08 3.01 7.31
N PHE A 167 21.80 3.90 8.27
CA PHE A 167 20.57 3.85 9.08
C PHE A 167 19.32 4.20 8.30
N GLY A 168 19.44 4.85 7.14
CA GLY A 168 18.34 5.21 6.27
C GLY A 168 17.98 4.17 5.20
N ARG A 169 18.72 3.07 5.13
CA ARG A 169 18.60 2.05 4.07
C ARG A 169 17.21 1.47 3.91
N SER A 170 16.46 1.31 5.01
CA SER A 170 15.10 0.74 4.98
C SER A 170 14.14 1.56 4.11
N TRP A 171 14.34 2.86 4.04
CA TRP A 171 13.51 3.81 3.30
C TRP A 171 14.26 4.50 2.17
N TYR A 172 15.45 4.03 1.81
CA TYR A 172 16.30 4.66 0.79
C TYR A 172 16.40 6.19 0.99
N THR A 173 16.76 6.63 2.21
CA THR A 173 16.79 8.05 2.56
C THR A 173 17.90 8.83 1.88
N ASP A 174 18.87 8.14 1.28
CA ASP A 174 19.96 8.62 0.45
C ASP A 174 19.55 8.99 -0.98
N TRP A 175 18.29 8.78 -1.34
CA TRP A 175 17.79 8.93 -2.70
C TRP A 175 16.61 9.90 -2.78
N ASP A 176 16.66 10.84 -3.71
CA ASP A 176 15.68 11.91 -3.91
C ASP A 176 14.46 11.51 -4.77
N ARG A 177 14.45 10.29 -5.31
CA ARG A 177 13.40 9.75 -6.20
C ARG A 177 13.19 10.52 -7.49
N LYS A 178 14.22 11.18 -7.99
CA LYS A 178 14.24 11.85 -9.31
C LYS A 178 14.88 11.01 -10.40
N SER A 179 15.38 9.83 -10.06
CA SER A 179 15.98 8.87 -10.98
C SER A 179 15.36 7.50 -10.81
N GLU A 180 15.48 6.65 -11.82
CA GLU A 180 15.08 5.26 -11.73
C GLU A 180 15.95 4.49 -10.73
N ARG A 181 15.30 3.55 -10.02
CA ARG A 181 16.00 2.69 -9.08
C ARG A 181 15.34 1.32 -8.99
N LYS A 182 16.15 0.25 -9.01
CA LYS A 182 15.70 -1.06 -8.56
C LYS A 182 15.47 -1.00 -7.06
N VAL A 183 14.29 -1.44 -6.61
CA VAL A 183 13.86 -1.39 -5.22
C VAL A 183 13.43 -2.78 -4.76
N ASP A 184 13.41 -3.01 -3.46
CA ASP A 184 12.91 -4.28 -2.95
C ASP A 184 11.39 -4.32 -2.94
N VAL A 185 10.74 -3.22 -2.60
CA VAL A 185 9.30 -3.11 -2.47
C VAL A 185 8.79 -1.83 -3.12
N VAL A 186 7.74 -1.97 -3.92
CA VAL A 186 6.89 -0.90 -4.46
C VAL A 186 5.59 -0.89 -3.65
N SER A 187 5.13 0.29 -3.24
CA SER A 187 3.86 0.42 -2.50
C SER A 187 2.64 0.22 -3.40
N GLY A 188 1.57 -0.35 -2.84
CA GLY A 188 0.28 -0.52 -3.50
C GLY A 188 -0.46 0.77 -3.88
N MET A 189 0.10 1.96 -3.56
CA MET A 189 -0.47 3.24 -3.99
C MET A 189 -0.54 3.39 -5.51
N PHE A 190 0.46 2.90 -6.22
CA PHE A 190 0.53 2.72 -7.67
C PHE A 190 1.50 1.58 -7.94
N MET A 191 0.97 0.39 -8.19
CA MET A 191 1.76 -0.82 -8.41
C MET A 191 1.31 -1.48 -9.71
N LEU A 192 2.09 -1.34 -10.76
CA LEU A 192 1.83 -1.88 -12.08
C LEU A 192 2.57 -3.21 -12.25
N VAL A 193 1.85 -4.29 -12.59
CA VAL A 193 2.38 -5.66 -12.68
C VAL A 193 1.91 -6.31 -13.98
N PRO A 194 2.80 -6.85 -14.84
CA PRO A 194 2.40 -7.63 -15.99
C PRO A 194 1.59 -8.87 -15.58
N ARG A 195 0.53 -9.19 -16.33
CA ARG A 195 -0.29 -10.39 -16.08
C ARG A 195 0.55 -11.66 -16.06
N THR A 196 1.49 -11.80 -17.01
CA THR A 196 2.39 -12.95 -17.07
C THR A 196 3.21 -13.15 -15.80
N VAL A 197 3.59 -12.06 -15.14
CA VAL A 197 4.28 -12.10 -13.84
C VAL A 197 3.29 -12.52 -12.75
N MET A 198 2.10 -11.90 -12.70
CA MET A 198 1.04 -12.27 -11.75
C MET A 198 0.67 -13.75 -11.87
N ASP A 199 0.50 -14.26 -13.09
CA ASP A 199 0.14 -15.67 -13.33
C ASP A 199 1.26 -16.63 -12.87
N HIS A 200 2.54 -16.20 -13.01
CA HIS A 200 3.69 -16.99 -12.57
C HIS A 200 3.85 -17.00 -11.04
N VAL A 201 3.70 -15.86 -10.38
CA VAL A 201 3.99 -15.73 -8.93
C VAL A 201 2.75 -15.88 -8.05
N GLY A 202 1.56 -15.87 -8.64
CA GLY A 202 0.27 -15.88 -7.95
C GLY A 202 -0.14 -14.52 -7.41
N LEU A 203 -1.31 -14.48 -6.78
CA LEU A 203 -1.95 -13.29 -6.22
C LEU A 203 -1.29 -12.83 -4.91
N LEU A 204 -1.82 -11.78 -4.31
CA LEU A 204 -1.47 -11.37 -2.94
C LEU A 204 -1.82 -12.48 -1.94
N ASP A 205 -1.12 -12.53 -0.81
CA ASP A 205 -1.41 -13.51 0.24
C ASP A 205 -2.50 -12.98 1.18
N ASP A 206 -3.65 -13.64 1.20
CA ASP A 206 -4.83 -13.26 1.99
C ASP A 206 -4.59 -13.35 3.52
N ALA A 207 -3.49 -13.94 3.97
CA ALA A 207 -3.09 -13.90 5.38
C ALA A 207 -2.80 -12.47 5.88
N PHE A 208 -2.48 -11.54 4.94
CA PHE A 208 -2.31 -10.13 5.26
C PHE A 208 -3.66 -9.41 5.16
N PHE A 209 -4.12 -8.88 6.29
CA PHE A 209 -5.31 -8.03 6.26
C PHE A 209 -5.00 -6.68 5.59
N VAL A 210 -3.91 -6.05 5.98
CA VAL A 210 -3.33 -4.83 5.40
C VAL A 210 -1.91 -4.68 5.92
N TYR A 211 -1.02 -4.03 5.13
CA TYR A 211 0.42 -3.88 5.35
C TYR A 211 1.21 -5.19 5.20
N GLY A 212 2.21 -5.16 4.39
CA GLY A 212 3.13 -6.28 4.16
C GLY A 212 2.80 -7.19 2.99
N GLU A 213 1.56 -7.14 2.46
CA GLU A 213 1.14 -7.88 1.27
C GLU A 213 1.97 -7.50 0.03
N GLU A 214 2.24 -6.20 -0.17
CA GLU A 214 3.10 -5.75 -1.26
C GLU A 214 4.55 -6.21 -1.06
N SER A 215 5.04 -6.18 0.19
CA SER A 215 6.38 -6.66 0.51
C SER A 215 6.53 -8.16 0.19
N ASP A 216 5.52 -8.97 0.53
CA ASP A 216 5.44 -10.37 0.19
C ASP A 216 5.41 -10.59 -1.33
N TRP A 217 4.54 -9.85 -2.02
CA TRP A 217 4.37 -9.99 -3.47
C TRP A 217 5.64 -9.58 -4.22
N CYS A 218 6.20 -8.41 -3.92
CA CYS A 218 7.46 -7.95 -4.49
C CYS A 218 8.61 -8.94 -4.23
N ARG A 219 8.66 -9.54 -3.04
CA ARG A 219 9.67 -10.56 -2.74
C ARG A 219 9.47 -11.84 -3.57
N ARG A 220 8.23 -12.29 -3.78
CA ARG A 220 7.94 -13.43 -4.66
C ARG A 220 8.28 -13.13 -6.12
N ILE A 221 7.94 -11.94 -6.61
CA ILE A 221 8.31 -11.45 -7.94
C ILE A 221 9.83 -11.49 -8.12
N ARG A 222 10.60 -10.95 -7.17
CA ARG A 222 12.07 -10.96 -7.24
C ARG A 222 12.66 -12.38 -7.14
N LYS A 223 12.08 -13.26 -6.33
CA LYS A 223 12.49 -14.68 -6.25
C LYS A 223 12.21 -15.44 -7.53
N ALA A 224 11.22 -15.05 -8.31
CA ALA A 224 10.91 -15.62 -9.62
C ALA A 224 11.82 -15.09 -10.76
N GLY A 225 12.82 -14.25 -10.44
CA GLY A 225 13.82 -13.74 -11.38
C GLY A 225 13.49 -12.38 -12.01
N TYR A 226 12.37 -11.77 -11.65
CA TYR A 226 11.99 -10.43 -12.11
C TYR A 226 12.60 -9.31 -11.24
N THR A 227 12.48 -8.08 -11.67
CA THR A 227 12.89 -6.91 -10.89
C THR A 227 11.70 -6.05 -10.49
N CYS A 228 11.77 -5.43 -9.30
CA CYS A 228 10.87 -4.35 -8.90
C CYS A 228 11.60 -3.02 -9.11
N VAL A 229 10.94 -2.04 -9.74
CA VAL A 229 11.57 -0.78 -10.13
C VAL A 229 10.67 0.40 -9.73
N PHE A 230 11.29 1.48 -9.36
CA PHE A 230 10.67 2.79 -9.30
C PHE A 230 11.12 3.60 -10.52
N SER A 231 10.18 4.25 -11.22
CA SER A 231 10.47 5.20 -12.29
C SER A 231 9.80 6.55 -12.04
N PRO A 232 10.53 7.68 -12.19
CA PRO A 232 9.98 9.01 -12.09
C PRO A 232 9.36 9.52 -13.39
N GLU A 233 9.24 8.67 -14.43
CA GLU A 233 8.70 9.05 -15.76
C GLU A 233 7.24 9.52 -15.69
N ALA A 234 6.51 9.10 -14.67
CA ALA A 234 5.15 9.53 -14.42
C ALA A 234 4.93 9.92 -12.95
N GLN A 235 3.91 10.73 -12.73
CA GLN A 235 3.56 11.26 -11.41
C GLN A 235 2.07 11.09 -11.13
N ILE A 236 1.76 10.80 -9.87
CA ILE A 236 0.41 10.87 -9.31
C ILE A 236 0.40 11.70 -8.04
N ILE A 237 -0.76 12.20 -7.63
CA ILE A 237 -0.94 12.79 -6.30
C ILE A 237 -1.63 11.77 -5.39
N HIS A 238 -1.20 11.71 -4.14
CA HIS A 238 -1.85 10.94 -3.08
C HIS A 238 -2.38 11.91 -2.01
N LEU A 239 -3.68 12.17 -2.02
CA LEU A 239 -4.31 13.31 -1.35
C LEU A 239 -4.33 13.25 0.17
N ASP A 240 -4.17 12.06 0.76
CA ASP A 240 -4.42 11.90 2.19
C ASP A 240 -3.23 11.37 2.99
N GLY A 241 -2.07 11.16 2.36
CA GLY A 241 -0.91 10.61 3.05
C GLY A 241 -1.20 9.28 3.78
N GLY A 242 -2.25 8.55 3.38
CA GLY A 242 -2.63 7.25 3.94
C GLY A 242 -3.35 7.30 5.28
N SER A 243 -3.98 8.42 5.66
CA SER A 243 -4.38 8.59 7.05
C SER A 243 -5.88 8.55 7.35
N LYS A 244 -6.78 8.93 6.43
CA LYS A 244 -8.20 9.10 6.82
C LYS A 244 -8.91 7.80 7.16
N SER A 245 -8.80 6.78 6.35
CA SER A 245 -9.45 5.49 6.61
C SER A 245 -8.81 4.78 7.83
N THR A 246 -7.49 4.84 7.96
CA THR A 246 -6.74 4.16 9.03
C THR A 246 -6.66 4.94 10.34
N SER A 247 -6.79 6.27 10.30
CA SER A 247 -6.75 7.11 11.50
C SER A 247 -7.94 6.89 12.44
N GLN A 248 -9.08 6.48 11.90
CA GLN A 248 -10.29 6.18 12.67
C GLN A 248 -10.10 5.02 13.66
N ILE A 249 -9.20 4.07 13.35
CA ILE A 249 -8.94 2.86 14.12
C ILE A 249 -7.46 2.71 14.48
N ARG A 250 -6.83 3.82 14.86
CA ARG A 250 -5.38 3.97 14.98
C ARG A 250 -4.70 2.88 15.83
N SER A 251 -5.28 2.50 16.96
CA SER A 251 -4.69 1.46 17.83
C SER A 251 -4.75 0.08 17.20
N ARG A 252 -5.85 -0.25 16.53
CA ARG A 252 -6.02 -1.51 15.80
C ARG A 252 -5.05 -1.60 14.63
N MET A 253 -4.91 -0.51 13.87
CA MET A 253 -3.99 -0.47 12.72
C MET A 253 -2.52 -0.55 13.14
N TYR A 254 -2.17 0.03 14.30
CA TYR A 254 -0.83 -0.10 14.85
C TYR A 254 -0.48 -1.55 15.19
N VAL A 255 -1.39 -2.28 15.85
CA VAL A 255 -1.22 -3.71 16.12
C VAL A 255 -1.27 -4.53 14.83
N GLN A 256 -2.14 -4.17 13.87
CA GLN A 256 -2.21 -4.84 12.57
C GLN A 256 -0.88 -4.77 11.81
N MET A 257 -0.20 -3.64 11.84
CA MET A 257 1.14 -3.50 11.24
C MET A 257 2.15 -4.48 11.88
N HIS A 258 2.14 -4.64 13.20
CA HIS A 258 2.98 -5.63 13.89
C HIS A 258 2.61 -7.07 13.50
N LYS A 259 1.31 -7.37 13.43
CA LYS A 259 0.79 -8.67 13.01
C LYS A 259 1.25 -9.04 11.61
N SER A 260 1.09 -8.12 10.67
CA SER A 260 1.53 -8.29 9.28
C SER A 260 3.04 -8.50 9.17
N HIS A 261 3.81 -7.76 9.95
CA HIS A 261 5.25 -7.95 10.03
C HIS A 261 5.66 -9.33 10.56
N LEU A 262 4.93 -9.84 11.56
CA LEU A 262 5.15 -11.19 12.07
C LEU A 262 4.76 -12.27 11.04
N ILE A 263 3.66 -12.05 10.27
CA ILE A 263 3.27 -12.94 9.18
C ILE A 263 4.38 -12.98 8.12
N TYR A 264 4.85 -11.81 7.66
CA TYR A 264 5.94 -11.72 6.71
C TYR A 264 7.20 -12.44 7.20
N THR A 265 7.58 -12.19 8.46
CA THR A 265 8.77 -12.81 9.07
C THR A 265 8.63 -14.32 9.17
N ARG A 266 7.46 -14.81 9.57
CA ARG A 266 7.19 -16.26 9.67
C ARG A 266 7.29 -16.94 8.29
N LYS A 267 6.88 -16.25 7.23
CA LYS A 267 6.91 -16.75 5.86
C LYS A 267 8.31 -16.72 5.24
N HIS A 268 9.11 -15.72 5.57
CA HIS A 268 10.34 -15.40 4.85
C HIS A 268 11.62 -15.47 5.67
N SER A 269 11.53 -15.76 6.96
CA SER A 269 12.67 -15.87 7.88
C SER A 269 12.66 -17.21 8.63
N SER A 270 13.73 -17.45 9.43
CA SER A 270 13.78 -18.59 10.32
C SER A 270 12.89 -18.41 11.55
N ALA A 271 12.60 -19.51 12.26
CA ALA A 271 11.88 -19.48 13.54
C ALA A 271 12.61 -18.59 14.58
N LEU A 272 13.95 -18.58 14.55
CA LEU A 272 14.76 -17.71 15.41
C LEU A 272 14.55 -16.23 15.05
N GLY A 273 14.51 -15.89 13.76
CA GLY A 273 14.22 -14.53 13.29
C GLY A 273 12.82 -14.06 13.72
N TYR A 274 11.83 -14.93 13.63
CA TYR A 274 10.48 -14.65 14.14
C TYR A 274 10.47 -14.39 15.64
N ALA A 275 11.11 -15.25 16.42
CA ALA A 275 11.21 -15.10 17.87
C ALA A 275 11.95 -13.80 18.25
N ALA A 276 13.04 -13.46 17.55
CA ALA A 276 13.78 -12.23 17.76
C ALA A 276 12.90 -10.98 17.52
N ILE A 277 12.19 -10.90 16.39
CA ILE A 277 11.31 -9.76 16.10
C ILE A 277 10.19 -9.64 17.12
N ARG A 278 9.55 -10.74 17.50
CA ARG A 278 8.50 -10.72 18.52
C ARG A 278 9.04 -10.25 19.88
N SER A 279 10.23 -10.72 20.27
CA SER A 279 10.87 -10.30 21.52
C SER A 279 11.23 -8.81 21.51
N ILE A 280 11.74 -8.30 20.38
CA ILE A 280 12.04 -6.87 20.22
C ILE A 280 10.75 -6.05 20.36
N TYR A 281 9.64 -6.44 19.73
CA TYR A 281 8.36 -5.76 19.90
C TYR A 281 7.89 -5.76 21.37
N MET A 282 8.01 -6.87 22.09
CA MET A 282 7.64 -6.93 23.52
C MET A 282 8.50 -5.96 24.35
N VAL A 283 9.82 -6.01 24.18
CA VAL A 283 10.74 -5.15 24.94
C VAL A 283 10.52 -3.67 24.61
N THR A 284 10.47 -3.31 23.34
CA THR A 284 10.28 -1.91 22.94
C THR A 284 8.91 -1.37 23.34
N SER A 285 7.85 -2.19 23.28
CA SER A 285 6.51 -1.81 23.75
C SER A 285 6.47 -1.61 25.27
N ALA A 286 7.13 -2.47 26.05
CA ALA A 286 7.21 -2.31 27.49
C ALA A 286 8.01 -1.04 27.87
N LEU A 287 9.16 -0.80 27.23
CA LEU A 287 9.95 0.41 27.43
C LEU A 287 9.16 1.67 27.06
N ARG A 288 8.52 1.68 25.90
CA ARG A 288 7.65 2.80 25.47
C ARG A 288 6.51 3.04 26.42
N LEU A 289 5.87 1.97 26.95
CA LEU A 289 4.80 2.09 27.92
C LEU A 289 5.30 2.77 29.21
N GLY A 290 6.45 2.35 29.75
CA GLY A 290 7.07 2.96 30.93
C GLY A 290 7.42 4.43 30.69
N VAL A 291 8.18 4.73 29.62
CA VAL A 291 8.59 6.10 29.27
C VAL A 291 7.40 7.02 29.02
N PHE A 292 6.42 6.59 28.22
CA PHE A 292 5.28 7.45 27.90
C PHE A 292 4.33 7.61 29.12
N SER A 293 4.24 6.61 29.99
CA SER A 293 3.50 6.74 31.25
C SER A 293 4.15 7.77 32.19
N ALA A 294 5.48 7.76 32.31
CA ALA A 294 6.21 8.75 33.07
C ALA A 294 6.09 10.16 32.46
N LEU A 295 6.25 10.28 31.13
CA LEU A 295 6.09 11.56 30.43
C LEU A 295 4.67 12.13 30.57
N ARG A 296 3.66 11.27 30.67
CA ARG A 296 2.27 11.70 30.89
C ARG A 296 2.05 12.39 32.24
N LEU A 297 2.87 12.09 33.26
CA LEU A 297 2.81 12.77 34.54
C LEU A 297 3.21 14.24 34.44
N VAL A 298 4.09 14.55 33.45
CA VAL A 298 4.58 15.91 33.20
C VAL A 298 3.82 16.62 32.08
N ARG A 299 3.34 15.85 31.08
CA ARG A 299 2.62 16.34 29.90
C ARG A 299 1.35 15.53 29.68
N SER A 300 0.20 16.09 30.07
CA SER A 300 -1.11 15.40 30.01
C SER A 300 -1.87 15.64 28.69
N ASP A 301 -1.18 16.00 27.60
CA ASP A 301 -1.81 16.23 26.30
C ASP A 301 -2.36 14.92 25.66
N GLU A 302 -3.24 15.06 24.65
CA GLU A 302 -3.85 13.92 23.96
C GLU A 302 -2.82 13.06 23.22
N ASN A 303 -1.71 13.64 22.77
CA ASN A 303 -0.63 12.90 22.13
C ASN A 303 0.07 11.95 23.10
N ALA A 304 0.32 12.40 24.35
CA ALA A 304 0.90 11.55 25.39
C ALA A 304 -0.04 10.38 25.73
N LYS A 305 -1.35 10.65 25.87
CA LYS A 305 -2.36 9.60 26.11
C LYS A 305 -2.41 8.60 24.95
N ALA A 306 -2.38 9.08 23.70
CA ALA A 306 -2.39 8.22 22.51
C ALA A 306 -1.16 7.31 22.46
N ARG A 307 0.04 7.83 22.76
CA ARG A 307 1.28 7.02 22.80
C ARG A 307 1.22 5.91 23.85
N VAL A 308 0.69 6.20 25.03
CA VAL A 308 0.49 5.19 26.07
C VAL A 308 -0.49 4.11 25.61
N ARG A 309 -1.61 4.49 24.99
CA ARG A 309 -2.61 3.54 24.44
C ARG A 309 -1.96 2.62 23.39
N LEU A 310 -1.21 3.17 22.45
CA LEU A 310 -0.54 2.39 21.41
C LEU A 310 0.50 1.41 21.98
N ALA A 311 1.34 1.87 22.90
CA ALA A 311 2.35 1.02 23.55
C ALA A 311 1.70 -0.12 24.36
N ARG A 312 0.62 0.19 25.12
CA ARG A 312 -0.16 -0.82 25.84
C ARG A 312 -0.81 -1.83 24.91
N ALA A 313 -1.46 -1.37 23.83
CA ALA A 313 -2.12 -2.24 22.87
C ALA A 313 -1.13 -3.23 22.22
N SER A 314 0.05 -2.73 21.81
CA SER A 314 1.12 -3.55 21.27
C SER A 314 1.62 -4.59 22.28
N LEU A 315 1.93 -4.17 23.50
CA LEU A 315 2.42 -5.09 24.55
C LEU A 315 1.40 -6.19 24.87
N VAL A 316 0.13 -5.84 25.03
CA VAL A 316 -0.96 -6.81 25.27
C VAL A 316 -1.07 -7.81 24.12
N TYR A 317 -1.04 -7.32 22.87
CA TYR A 317 -1.07 -8.20 21.71
C TYR A 317 0.10 -9.20 21.69
N HIS A 318 1.32 -8.74 21.91
CA HIS A 318 2.48 -9.63 21.88
C HIS A 318 2.54 -10.63 23.03
N LEU A 319 1.98 -10.29 24.21
CA LEU A 319 1.88 -11.19 25.35
C LEU A 319 0.75 -12.20 25.24
N THR A 320 -0.42 -11.78 24.76
CA THR A 320 -1.67 -12.56 24.86
C THR A 320 -2.28 -12.97 23.53
N GLY A 321 -1.85 -12.37 22.41
CA GLY A 321 -2.48 -12.50 21.10
C GLY A 321 -3.80 -11.73 20.94
N LYS A 322 -4.26 -11.00 21.97
CA LYS A 322 -5.51 -10.26 21.92
C LYS A 322 -5.35 -8.94 21.17
N GLU A 323 -6.20 -8.72 20.19
CA GLU A 323 -6.27 -7.46 19.45
C GLU A 323 -7.01 -6.39 20.28
N PRO A 324 -6.67 -5.10 20.12
CA PRO A 324 -7.37 -4.03 20.79
C PRO A 324 -8.84 -3.98 20.32
N VAL A 325 -9.75 -3.82 21.26
CA VAL A 325 -11.16 -3.51 20.99
C VAL A 325 -11.21 -2.11 20.41
N SER A 326 -11.95 -1.92 19.33
CA SER A 326 -12.15 -0.66 18.61
C SER A 326 -12.77 0.42 19.48
#